data_b7f2187a2347e5fe72d84b8e1e23b01f
#
_entry.id   b7f2187a2347e5fe72d84b8e1e23b01f
#
_cell.length_a   1.000
_cell.length_b   1.000
_cell.length_c   1.000
_cell.angle_alpha   90.00
_cell.angle_beta   90.00
_cell.angle_gamma   90.00
#
_symmetry.space_group_name_H-M   'P 1'
#
loop_
_entity.id
_entity.type
_entity.pdbx_description
1 polymer ?
#
loop_
_entity_poly.entity_id
_entity_poly.type
_entity_poly.pdbx_seq_one_letter_code
_entity_poly.pdbx_strand_id
1 'polypeptide(L)'
;LVTASKSGLKIPVSAVTESEFYTIPKEYLTTGGNSNNSGFICESYDSAGQLTTSFVDADIYRNTDTVYYVSCDDFEKGTIIVKPDSSERYVIGAIEKLKGVYCVNTGYTIFEQVEILDANNEYYIVKKGLSHGIAAYDHILLDAGKYTANQMIY
;
A
#
# COMPACT_ATOMS: atom_id res chain seq x y z
N LEU A 1 -5.67 20.74 2.12
CA LEU A 1 -6.68 20.42 3.13
C LEU A 1 -7.82 19.62 2.49
N VAL A 2 -8.18 18.53 3.13
CA VAL A 2 -9.28 17.66 2.69
C VAL A 2 -10.54 18.04 3.44
N THR A 3 -11.65 18.22 2.72
CA THR A 3 -12.94 18.55 3.32
C THR A 3 -13.94 17.41 3.15
N ALA A 4 -14.80 17.20 4.16
CA ALA A 4 -15.82 16.17 4.13
C ALA A 4 -17.03 16.63 3.30
N SER A 5 -17.67 15.67 2.62
CA SER A 5 -18.94 15.86 1.92
C SER A 5 -19.91 14.75 2.31
N LYS A 6 -21.17 14.83 1.82
CA LYS A 6 -22.18 13.79 2.13
C LYS A 6 -21.80 12.41 1.65
N SER A 7 -21.17 12.29 0.49
CA SER A 7 -20.86 11.00 -0.14
C SER A 7 -19.39 10.61 -0.05
N GLY A 8 -18.53 11.47 0.51
CA GLY A 8 -17.11 11.18 0.61
C GLY A 8 -16.31 12.40 0.99
N LEU A 9 -15.02 12.34 0.68
CA LEU A 9 -14.09 13.44 0.89
C LEU A 9 -13.82 14.13 -0.45
N LYS A 10 -13.68 15.45 -0.42
CA LYS A 10 -13.44 16.27 -1.62
C LYS A 10 -11.98 16.64 -1.68
N ILE A 11 -11.32 16.31 -2.79
CA ILE A 11 -9.91 16.65 -3.01
C ILE A 11 -9.69 17.25 -4.39
N PRO A 12 -8.68 18.15 -4.55
CA PRO A 12 -8.35 18.67 -5.87
C PRO A 12 -7.83 17.60 -6.82
N VAL A 13 -8.22 17.67 -8.08
CA VAL A 13 -7.74 16.72 -9.11
C VAL A 13 -6.21 16.75 -9.21
N SER A 14 -5.60 17.94 -9.09
CA SER A 14 -4.14 18.10 -9.21
C SER A 14 -3.34 17.37 -8.11
N ALA A 15 -3.98 16.99 -7.00
CA ALA A 15 -3.31 16.30 -5.92
C ALA A 15 -3.20 14.79 -6.15
N VAL A 16 -3.98 14.22 -7.07
CA VAL A 16 -4.04 12.78 -7.26
C VAL A 16 -2.92 12.29 -8.17
N THR A 17 -2.26 11.24 -7.72
CA THR A 17 -1.22 10.54 -8.47
C THR A 17 -1.41 9.03 -8.33
N GLU A 18 -0.48 8.26 -8.87
CA GLU A 18 -0.50 6.80 -8.75
C GLU A 18 0.80 6.31 -8.13
N SER A 19 0.71 5.24 -7.37
CA SER A 19 1.88 4.56 -6.82
C SER A 19 1.78 3.06 -7.12
N GLU A 20 2.93 2.42 -7.23
CA GLU A 20 3.01 1.00 -7.55
C GLU A 20 3.00 0.15 -6.30
N PHE A 21 2.31 -0.99 -6.39
CA PHE A 21 2.19 -1.96 -5.32
C PHE A 21 2.38 -3.36 -5.88
N TYR A 22 2.94 -4.26 -5.08
CA TYR A 22 2.95 -5.67 -5.43
C TYR A 22 1.59 -6.27 -5.12
N THR A 23 1.13 -7.17 -6.00
CA THR A 23 -0.07 -7.96 -5.76
C THR A 23 0.33 -9.39 -5.42
N ILE A 24 -0.24 -9.91 -4.35
CA ILE A 24 0.09 -11.25 -3.83
C ILE A 24 -1.21 -12.02 -3.63
N PRO A 25 -1.29 -13.28 -4.11
CA PRO A 25 -2.49 -14.09 -3.92
C PRO A 25 -2.87 -14.23 -2.43
N LYS A 26 -4.16 -14.18 -2.16
CA LYS A 26 -4.68 -14.11 -0.77
C LYS A 26 -4.31 -15.32 0.08
N GLU A 27 -4.19 -16.49 -0.52
CA GLU A 27 -3.87 -17.71 0.20
C GLU A 27 -2.48 -17.73 0.81
N TYR A 28 -1.61 -16.78 0.47
CA TYR A 28 -0.26 -16.68 1.00
C TYR A 28 -0.18 -15.88 2.31
N LEU A 29 -1.22 -15.14 2.66
CA LEU A 29 -1.23 -14.34 3.88
C LEU A 29 -1.30 -15.22 5.12
N THR A 30 -0.51 -14.87 6.13
CA THR A 30 -0.54 -15.54 7.42
C THR A 30 -0.32 -14.53 8.54
N THR A 31 -0.39 -15.00 9.77
CA THR A 31 -0.13 -14.19 10.96
C THR A 31 1.20 -14.60 11.56
N GLY A 32 2.02 -13.64 11.98
CA GLY A 32 3.30 -13.92 12.62
C GLY A 32 3.14 -14.69 13.93
N GLY A 33 4.07 -15.62 14.21
CA GLY A 33 3.95 -16.59 15.28
C GLY A 33 3.79 -15.99 16.68
N ASN A 34 4.48 -14.89 16.97
CA ASN A 34 4.44 -14.21 18.27
C ASN A 34 3.77 -12.85 18.22
N SER A 35 3.14 -12.52 17.11
CA SER A 35 2.43 -11.25 16.94
C SER A 35 1.11 -11.51 16.22
N ASN A 36 0.21 -10.53 16.29
CA ASN A 36 -1.05 -10.59 15.55
C ASN A 36 -0.95 -9.87 14.20
N ASN A 37 0.28 -9.56 13.77
CA ASN A 37 0.51 -8.87 12.51
C ASN A 37 0.33 -9.82 11.34
N SER A 38 -0.28 -9.32 10.28
CA SER A 38 -0.42 -10.03 9.03
C SER A 38 0.85 -9.87 8.18
N GLY A 39 1.19 -10.88 7.44
CA GLY A 39 2.34 -10.85 6.56
C GLY A 39 2.52 -12.16 5.80
N PHE A 40 3.74 -12.38 5.34
CA PHE A 40 4.05 -13.53 4.47
C PHE A 40 5.30 -14.24 4.94
N ILE A 41 5.37 -15.53 4.67
CA ILE A 41 6.54 -16.35 4.94
C ILE A 41 7.48 -16.25 3.74
N CYS A 42 8.63 -15.61 3.93
CA CYS A 42 9.63 -15.44 2.88
C CYS A 42 10.69 -16.53 2.99
N GLU A 43 11.15 -16.98 1.82
CA GLU A 43 12.16 -18.02 1.69
C GLU A 43 13.45 -17.40 1.15
N SER A 44 14.58 -17.75 1.75
CA SER A 44 15.89 -17.27 1.30
C SER A 44 16.96 -18.30 1.64
N TYR A 45 18.15 -18.10 1.07
CA TYR A 45 19.31 -18.93 1.39
C TYR A 45 20.25 -18.15 2.31
N ASP A 46 20.76 -18.80 3.36
CA ASP A 46 21.74 -18.20 4.26
C ASP A 46 23.14 -18.22 3.62
N SER A 47 24.14 -17.74 4.37
CA SER A 47 25.52 -17.67 3.88
C SER A 47 26.15 -19.05 3.64
N ALA A 48 25.59 -20.10 4.23
CA ALA A 48 26.01 -21.48 4.01
C ALA A 48 25.26 -22.17 2.87
N GLY A 49 24.34 -21.46 2.20
CA GLY A 49 23.54 -21.99 1.10
C GLY A 49 22.35 -22.83 1.56
N GLN A 50 22.01 -22.78 2.84
CA GLN A 50 20.86 -23.51 3.38
C GLN A 50 19.58 -22.67 3.25
N LEU A 51 18.48 -23.34 2.92
CA LEU A 51 17.18 -22.71 2.80
C LEU A 51 16.66 -22.33 4.18
N THR A 52 16.28 -21.06 4.33
CA THR A 52 15.67 -20.52 5.54
C THR A 52 14.37 -19.85 5.22
N THR A 53 13.48 -19.76 6.20
CA THR A 53 12.23 -19.04 6.09
C THR A 53 12.13 -18.01 7.20
N SER A 54 11.50 -16.88 6.91
CA SER A 54 11.25 -15.82 7.88
C SER A 54 9.90 -15.20 7.62
N PHE A 55 9.25 -14.74 8.69
CA PHE A 55 8.00 -13.98 8.57
C PHE A 55 8.34 -12.51 8.35
N VAL A 56 7.69 -11.91 7.36
CA VAL A 56 7.82 -10.48 7.06
C VAL A 56 6.45 -9.83 7.19
N ASP A 57 6.35 -8.83 8.07
CA ASP A 57 5.14 -8.03 8.21
C ASP A 57 4.85 -7.28 6.91
N ALA A 58 3.59 -7.15 6.57
CA ALA A 58 3.19 -6.43 5.37
C ALA A 58 2.05 -5.46 5.67
N ASP A 59 2.17 -4.25 5.13
CA ASP A 59 1.09 -3.28 5.14
C ASP A 59 0.18 -3.54 3.95
N ILE A 60 -1.05 -3.92 4.24
CA ILE A 60 -2.06 -4.20 3.21
C ILE A 60 -2.79 -2.89 2.88
N TYR A 61 -2.59 -2.39 1.67
CA TYR A 61 -3.27 -1.17 1.21
C TYR A 61 -4.66 -1.44 0.68
N ARG A 62 -4.81 -2.55 -0.03
CA ARG A 62 -6.10 -2.93 -0.61
C ARG A 62 -6.19 -4.45 -0.68
N ASN A 63 -7.38 -4.99 -0.52
CA ASN A 63 -7.64 -6.38 -0.83
C ASN A 63 -8.74 -6.48 -1.88
N THR A 64 -8.58 -7.43 -2.78
CA THR A 64 -9.60 -7.80 -3.75
C THR A 64 -10.06 -9.22 -3.44
N ASP A 65 -10.89 -9.80 -4.29
CA ASP A 65 -11.34 -11.19 -4.09
C ASP A 65 -10.20 -12.21 -4.23
N THR A 66 -9.10 -11.83 -4.88
CA THR A 66 -8.03 -12.76 -5.23
C THR A 66 -6.65 -12.38 -4.72
N VAL A 67 -6.37 -11.08 -4.51
CA VAL A 67 -5.03 -10.60 -4.17
C VAL A 67 -5.06 -9.54 -3.08
N TYR A 68 -3.91 -9.37 -2.41
CA TYR A 68 -3.61 -8.22 -1.56
C TYR A 68 -2.64 -7.29 -2.27
N TYR A 69 -2.79 -6.00 -2.06
CA TYR A 69 -1.85 -4.97 -2.52
C TYR A 69 -0.96 -4.59 -1.36
N VAL A 70 0.34 -4.78 -1.51
CA VAL A 70 1.33 -4.47 -0.47
C VAL A 70 2.36 -3.48 -1.00
N SER A 71 2.97 -2.72 -0.09
CA SER A 71 3.99 -1.74 -0.44
C SER A 71 5.19 -2.40 -1.11
N CYS A 72 5.69 -1.78 -2.18
CA CYS A 72 6.95 -2.22 -2.81
C CYS A 72 8.16 -2.03 -1.89
N ASP A 73 8.04 -1.25 -0.82
CA ASP A 73 9.10 -1.07 0.16
C ASP A 73 9.23 -2.24 1.12
N ASP A 74 8.20 -3.07 1.25
CA ASP A 74 8.20 -4.21 2.17
C ASP A 74 8.93 -5.43 1.60
N PHE A 75 9.04 -5.53 0.29
CA PHE A 75 9.62 -6.70 -0.38
C PHE A 75 10.47 -6.28 -1.57
N GLU A 76 11.51 -7.06 -1.86
CA GLU A 76 12.26 -6.92 -3.11
C GLU A 76 11.59 -7.75 -4.21
N LYS A 77 11.66 -7.24 -5.44
CA LYS A 77 11.19 -7.98 -6.60
C LYS A 77 11.95 -9.31 -6.71
N GLY A 78 11.21 -10.38 -6.91
CA GLY A 78 11.80 -11.72 -6.98
C GLY A 78 11.84 -12.45 -5.66
N THR A 79 11.39 -11.84 -4.56
CA THR A 79 11.26 -12.51 -3.27
C THR A 79 10.31 -13.70 -3.40
N ILE A 80 10.74 -14.83 -2.86
CA ILE A 80 9.93 -16.05 -2.88
C ILE A 80 9.17 -16.15 -1.56
N ILE A 81 7.86 -16.32 -1.64
CA ILE A 81 7.01 -16.54 -0.46
C ILE A 81 6.40 -17.94 -0.52
N VAL A 82 6.10 -18.48 0.65
CA VAL A 82 5.57 -19.83 0.81
C VAL A 82 4.15 -19.77 1.31
N LYS A 83 3.26 -20.55 0.70
CA LYS A 83 1.88 -20.68 1.15
C LYS A 83 1.86 -21.39 2.51
N PRO A 84 1.15 -20.84 3.52
CA PRO A 84 1.05 -21.51 4.83
C PRO A 84 0.53 -22.94 4.71
N ASP A 85 1.15 -23.85 5.45
CA ASP A 85 0.79 -25.27 5.48
C ASP A 85 0.86 -25.98 4.12
N SER A 86 1.69 -25.48 3.22
CA SER A 86 1.83 -25.99 1.86
C SER A 86 3.28 -25.87 1.39
N SER A 87 3.61 -26.59 0.33
CA SER A 87 4.88 -26.41 -0.38
C SER A 87 4.77 -25.47 -1.58
N GLU A 88 3.60 -24.91 -1.83
CA GLU A 88 3.43 -23.96 -2.93
C GLU A 88 4.18 -22.66 -2.67
N ARG A 89 4.73 -22.10 -3.73
CA ARG A 89 5.53 -20.89 -3.68
C ARG A 89 5.04 -19.88 -4.71
N TYR A 90 5.24 -18.62 -4.40
CA TYR A 90 4.92 -17.50 -5.29
C TYR A 90 6.12 -16.54 -5.33
N VAL A 91 6.46 -16.08 -6.52
CA VAL A 91 7.53 -15.10 -6.71
C VAL A 91 6.91 -13.71 -6.82
N ILE A 92 7.27 -12.83 -5.90
CA ILE A 92 6.76 -11.45 -5.88
C ILE A 92 7.34 -10.68 -7.07
N GLY A 93 6.48 -10.07 -7.86
CA GLY A 93 6.91 -9.28 -9.01
C GLY A 93 5.78 -8.64 -9.78
N ALA A 94 4.57 -9.12 -9.64
CA ALA A 94 3.41 -8.51 -10.27
C ALA A 94 3.09 -7.17 -9.62
N ILE A 95 3.00 -6.12 -10.42
CA ILE A 95 2.80 -4.74 -9.96
C ILE A 95 1.49 -4.22 -10.50
N GLU A 96 0.73 -3.57 -9.62
CA GLU A 96 -0.47 -2.81 -9.98
C GLU A 96 -0.38 -1.42 -9.35
N LYS A 97 -1.06 -0.45 -9.94
CA LYS A 97 -1.06 0.92 -9.46
C LYS A 97 -2.33 1.22 -8.70
N LEU A 98 -2.19 1.97 -7.60
CA LEU A 98 -3.32 2.55 -6.88
C LEU A 98 -3.24 4.06 -6.99
N LYS A 99 -4.39 4.69 -7.16
CA LYS A 99 -4.50 6.15 -7.09
C LYS A 99 -4.46 6.61 -5.65
N GLY A 100 -3.86 7.76 -5.44
CA GLY A 100 -3.75 8.33 -4.10
C GLY A 100 -3.19 9.73 -4.12
N VAL A 101 -2.89 10.20 -2.92
CA VAL A 101 -2.33 11.53 -2.70
C VAL A 101 -1.17 11.43 -1.73
N TYR A 102 -0.28 12.41 -1.76
CA TYR A 102 0.75 12.54 -0.74
C TYR A 102 0.25 13.47 0.35
N CYS A 103 0.34 13.01 1.58
CA CYS A 103 0.00 13.78 2.78
C CYS A 103 1.26 14.13 3.54
N VAL A 104 1.27 15.31 4.16
CA VAL A 104 2.36 15.69 5.06
C VAL A 104 2.04 15.17 6.45
N ASN A 105 2.93 14.37 7.00
CA ASN A 105 2.80 13.81 8.33
C ASN A 105 4.13 13.95 9.05
N THR A 106 4.18 14.84 10.03
CA THR A 106 5.35 15.09 10.88
C THR A 106 6.62 15.41 10.05
N GLY A 107 6.45 16.23 9.00
CA GLY A 107 7.55 16.64 8.13
C GLY A 107 7.91 15.67 7.01
N TYR A 108 7.20 14.56 6.88
CA TYR A 108 7.42 13.57 5.82
C TYR A 108 6.19 13.44 4.95
N THR A 109 6.39 13.01 3.71
CA THR A 109 5.29 12.67 2.81
C THR A 109 4.91 11.20 3.01
N ILE A 110 3.60 10.95 3.06
CA ILE A 110 3.05 9.60 3.15
C ILE A 110 2.03 9.46 2.01
N PHE A 111 2.12 8.34 1.28
CA PHE A 111 1.14 8.03 0.26
C PHE A 111 -0.12 7.46 0.92
N GLU A 112 -1.25 8.09 0.64
CA GLU A 112 -2.57 7.64 1.12
C GLU A 112 -3.43 7.31 -0.09
N GLN A 113 -3.97 6.09 -0.14
CA GLN A 113 -4.78 5.67 -1.27
C GLN A 113 -6.13 6.38 -1.30
N VAL A 114 -6.67 6.54 -2.51
CA VAL A 114 -8.02 7.07 -2.70
C VAL A 114 -8.81 6.15 -3.64
N GLU A 115 -10.12 6.06 -3.38
CA GLU A 115 -11.06 5.43 -4.29
C GLU A 115 -12.02 6.51 -4.77
N ILE A 116 -11.99 6.81 -6.06
CA ILE A 116 -12.76 7.89 -6.64
C ILE A 116 -14.20 7.45 -6.82
N LEU A 117 -15.14 8.17 -6.18
CA LEU A 117 -16.58 7.91 -6.28
C LEU A 117 -17.22 8.80 -7.34
N ASP A 118 -16.73 10.03 -7.50
CA ASP A 118 -17.23 10.98 -8.46
C ASP A 118 -16.13 11.98 -8.81
N ALA A 119 -16.26 12.64 -9.95
CA ALA A 119 -15.24 13.55 -10.46
C ALA A 119 -15.85 14.68 -11.26
N ASN A 120 -15.23 15.86 -11.17
CA ASN A 120 -15.44 16.96 -12.11
C ASN A 120 -14.08 17.52 -12.53
N ASN A 121 -14.07 18.66 -13.22
CA ASN A 121 -12.83 19.22 -13.76
C ASN A 121 -11.85 19.72 -12.67
N GLU A 122 -12.33 19.97 -11.46
CA GLU A 122 -11.54 20.57 -10.39
C GLU A 122 -11.33 19.66 -9.20
N TYR A 123 -12.30 18.78 -8.91
CA TYR A 123 -12.30 17.97 -7.69
C TYR A 123 -12.69 16.52 -7.95
N TYR A 124 -12.15 15.65 -7.11
CA TYR A 124 -12.63 14.27 -6.94
C TYR A 124 -13.38 14.16 -5.62
N ILE A 125 -14.42 13.33 -5.59
CA ILE A 125 -15.05 12.85 -4.37
C ILE A 125 -14.55 11.44 -4.16
N VAL A 126 -13.94 11.19 -3.00
CA VAL A 126 -13.29 9.90 -2.71
C VAL A 126 -13.89 9.27 -1.47
N LYS A 127 -13.81 7.94 -1.41
CA LYS A 127 -14.40 7.14 -0.34
C LYS A 127 -13.70 7.39 0.99
N LYS A 128 -14.50 7.47 2.07
CA LYS A 128 -13.99 7.55 3.45
C LYS A 128 -13.64 6.16 3.99
N GLY A 129 -12.76 6.13 4.98
CA GLY A 129 -12.54 4.94 5.79
C GLY A 129 -11.71 3.85 5.15
N LEU A 130 -10.99 4.14 4.06
CA LEU A 130 -10.06 3.18 3.48
C LEU A 130 -8.87 2.97 4.40
N SER A 131 -8.38 1.74 4.45
CA SER A 131 -7.09 1.44 5.07
C SER A 131 -5.99 2.16 4.30
N HIS A 132 -5.09 2.86 5.00
CA HIS A 132 -4.09 3.73 4.37
C HIS A 132 -4.73 4.75 3.41
N GLY A 133 -5.96 5.18 3.71
CA GLY A 133 -6.66 6.20 2.97
C GLY A 133 -6.66 7.53 3.69
N ILE A 134 -7.12 8.58 2.99
CA ILE A 134 -7.19 9.90 3.58
C ILE A 134 -8.38 10.05 4.53
N ALA A 135 -8.25 10.97 5.46
CA ALA A 135 -9.31 11.37 6.39
C ALA A 135 -9.59 12.88 6.24
N ALA A 136 -10.72 13.32 6.80
CA ALA A 136 -11.05 14.75 6.80
C ALA A 136 -9.93 15.54 7.49
N TYR A 137 -9.62 16.71 6.94
CA TYR A 137 -8.58 17.63 7.44
C TYR A 137 -7.14 17.18 7.24
N ASP A 138 -6.88 16.10 6.52
CA ASP A 138 -5.52 15.75 6.13
C ASP A 138 -4.92 16.86 5.26
N HIS A 139 -3.63 17.09 5.44
CA HIS A 139 -2.88 18.04 4.62
C HIS A 139 -2.27 17.31 3.43
N ILE A 140 -2.86 17.48 2.26
CA ILE A 140 -2.39 16.85 1.03
C ILE A 140 -1.54 17.82 0.20
N LEU A 141 -0.61 17.27 -0.57
CA LEU A 141 0.21 18.05 -1.49
C LEU A 141 -0.52 18.21 -2.81
N LEU A 142 -0.59 19.45 -3.30
CA LEU A 142 -1.37 19.78 -4.50
C LEU A 142 -0.66 19.43 -5.80
N ASP A 143 0.66 19.34 -5.77
CA ASP A 143 1.48 19.01 -6.93
C ASP A 143 2.22 17.70 -6.69
N ALA A 144 1.50 16.61 -6.90
CA ALA A 144 1.97 15.26 -6.57
C ALA A 144 3.22 14.86 -7.36
N GLY A 145 3.41 15.41 -8.56
CA GLY A 145 4.57 15.07 -9.39
C GLY A 145 5.91 15.51 -8.84
N LYS A 146 5.92 16.40 -7.85
CA LYS A 146 7.16 16.89 -7.21
C LYS A 146 7.62 16.07 -6.01
N TYR A 147 6.83 15.11 -5.56
CA TYR A 147 7.09 14.43 -4.27
C TYR A 147 7.07 12.92 -4.42
N THR A 148 7.76 12.27 -3.50
CA THR A 148 7.74 10.81 -3.34
C THR A 148 7.40 10.47 -1.90
N ALA A 149 6.96 9.24 -1.65
CA ALA A 149 6.67 8.78 -0.30
C ALA A 149 7.93 8.83 0.56
N ASN A 150 7.75 9.16 1.83
CA ASN A 150 8.82 9.32 2.82
C ASN A 150 9.80 10.46 2.54
N GLN A 151 9.48 11.34 1.60
CA GLN A 151 10.29 12.52 1.35
C GLN A 151 10.16 13.51 2.51
N MET A 152 11.31 14.04 2.97
CA MET A 152 11.30 15.05 4.03
C MET A 152 10.89 16.41 3.46
N ILE A 153 10.01 17.10 4.17
CA ILE A 153 9.52 18.43 3.81
C ILE A 153 10.07 19.45 4.81
N TYR A 154 10.72 20.49 4.29
CA TYR A 154 11.29 21.58 5.09
C TYR A 154 10.43 22.83 5.04
#